data_58623dbf0f2297fdd884925ac96d61b4
#
_entry.id   58623dbf0f2297fdd884925ac96d61b4
#
_cell.length_a   1.000
_cell.length_b   1.000
_cell.length_c   1.000
_cell.angle_alpha   90.00
_cell.angle_beta   90.00
_cell.angle_gamma   90.00
#
_symmetry.space_group_name_H-M   'P 1'
#
loop_
_entity.id
_entity.type
_entity.pdbx_description
1 polymer ?
#
loop_
_entity_poly.entity_id
_entity_poly.type
_entity_poly.pdbx_seq_one_letter_code
_entity_poly.pdbx_strand_id
1 'polypeptide(L)'
;KRVNEIGEATATGRRESRVEQTVAFADLPMVMGETLESIPSHTPYLFADPFLTHSWVKRLNWKSFRVGIFWSREDEQQASILPGSLEQLVSLPGISWYSLHSEKTAVEAIENYSLPIVDLSASLRDYADQAALAANMDLIIAIDSPVAHLAAAVGRPVWTLLPFDANWRWLHRREDSPWYPTMRLFRQHQPGDWDEVLRRVAEALGPQSRPFRQFQPLQGKPREFFAERA
;
A
#
# COMPACT_ATOMS: atom_id res chain seq x y z
N LYS A 1 -16.63 1.88 -28.46
CA LYS A 1 -16.07 0.83 -29.35
C LYS A 1 -15.57 -0.31 -28.50
N ARG A 2 -16.12 -1.52 -28.71
CA ARG A 2 -15.77 -2.72 -27.94
C ARG A 2 -14.32 -3.09 -28.20
N VAL A 3 -13.57 -3.35 -27.13
CA VAL A 3 -12.29 -4.08 -27.19
C VAL A 3 -12.67 -5.53 -27.46
N ASN A 4 -12.48 -5.98 -28.67
CA ASN A 4 -12.68 -7.36 -29.02
C ASN A 4 -11.34 -8.11 -28.92
N GLU A 5 -11.38 -9.16 -28.09
CA GLU A 5 -10.47 -10.30 -28.00
C GLU A 5 -9.07 -10.06 -27.44
N ILE A 6 -8.95 -10.31 -26.15
CA ILE A 6 -7.70 -10.77 -25.55
C ILE A 6 -7.52 -12.23 -26.00
N GLY A 7 -6.62 -12.46 -26.95
CA GLY A 7 -6.32 -13.80 -27.44
C GLY A 7 -5.67 -14.63 -26.36
N GLU A 8 -6.20 -15.84 -26.11
CA GLU A 8 -5.56 -16.86 -25.27
C GLU A 8 -4.20 -17.24 -25.85
N ALA A 9 -3.14 -17.08 -25.06
CA ALA A 9 -1.82 -17.58 -25.39
C ALA A 9 -1.77 -19.10 -25.16
N THR A 10 -2.00 -19.88 -26.21
CA THR A 10 -1.70 -21.31 -26.19
C THR A 10 -0.24 -21.55 -26.54
N ALA A 11 0.42 -22.42 -25.78
CA ALA A 11 1.87 -22.68 -25.78
C ALA A 11 2.43 -23.39 -27.05
N THR A 12 1.72 -23.42 -28.16
CA THR A 12 2.20 -24.02 -29.41
C THR A 12 1.66 -23.25 -30.62
N GLY A 13 2.53 -22.45 -31.22
CA GLY A 13 2.31 -21.80 -32.52
C GLY A 13 2.08 -20.30 -32.42
N ARG A 14 3.09 -19.54 -32.87
CA ARG A 14 2.97 -18.11 -33.14
C ARG A 14 1.81 -17.85 -34.12
N ARG A 15 0.64 -17.50 -33.59
CA ARG A 15 -0.30 -16.67 -34.33
C ARG A 15 0.11 -15.23 -34.08
N GLU A 16 0.60 -14.56 -35.09
CA GLU A 16 0.71 -13.10 -35.09
C GLU A 16 -0.72 -12.56 -34.94
N SER A 17 -1.10 -12.23 -33.70
CA SER A 17 -2.31 -11.46 -33.46
C SER A 17 -2.04 -10.07 -34.04
N ARG A 18 -2.77 -9.68 -35.08
CA ARG A 18 -2.79 -8.31 -35.56
C ARG A 18 -3.29 -7.40 -34.45
N VAL A 19 -2.38 -6.65 -33.82
CA VAL A 19 -2.72 -5.60 -32.88
C VAL A 19 -3.32 -4.47 -33.69
N GLU A 20 -4.61 -4.28 -33.65
CA GLU A 20 -5.30 -3.24 -34.41
C GLU A 20 -5.20 -1.87 -33.74
N GLN A 21 -5.06 -1.81 -32.41
CA GLN A 21 -4.93 -0.58 -31.65
C GLN A 21 -4.03 -0.81 -30.42
N THR A 22 -3.18 0.15 -30.12
CA THR A 22 -2.38 0.21 -28.90
C THR A 22 -2.92 1.34 -28.03
N VAL A 23 -3.16 1.06 -26.75
CA VAL A 23 -3.65 2.02 -25.76
C VAL A 23 -2.64 2.03 -24.60
N ALA A 24 -2.28 3.22 -24.12
CA ALA A 24 -1.47 3.32 -22.92
C ALA A 24 -2.25 2.73 -21.73
N PHE A 25 -1.57 2.02 -20.84
CA PHE A 25 -2.21 1.37 -19.70
C PHE A 25 -2.99 2.37 -18.82
N ALA A 26 -2.46 3.60 -18.68
CA ALA A 26 -3.12 4.67 -17.92
C ALA A 26 -4.43 5.16 -18.55
N ASP A 27 -4.64 4.95 -19.85
CA ASP A 27 -5.84 5.40 -20.58
C ASP A 27 -6.94 4.33 -20.62
N LEU A 28 -6.65 3.12 -20.16
CA LEU A 28 -7.62 2.01 -20.19
C LEU A 28 -8.97 2.37 -19.53
N PRO A 29 -9.03 2.99 -18.34
CA PRO A 29 -10.31 3.35 -17.74
C PRO A 29 -11.17 4.24 -18.64
N MET A 30 -10.54 5.23 -19.28
CA MET A 30 -11.24 6.13 -20.21
C MET A 30 -11.73 5.38 -21.46
N VAL A 31 -10.90 4.50 -22.03
CA VAL A 31 -11.25 3.73 -23.24
C VAL A 31 -12.35 2.72 -22.95
N MET A 32 -12.38 2.15 -21.75
CA MET A 32 -13.42 1.23 -21.30
C MET A 32 -14.69 1.93 -20.86
N GLY A 33 -14.69 3.26 -20.77
CA GLY A 33 -15.85 4.05 -20.34
C GLY A 33 -16.15 3.93 -18.85
N GLU A 34 -15.10 3.64 -18.05
CA GLU A 34 -15.25 3.54 -16.60
C GLU A 34 -15.60 4.90 -15.98
N THR A 35 -16.53 4.86 -15.03
CA THR A 35 -16.90 6.01 -14.18
C THR A 35 -16.42 5.75 -12.75
N LEU A 36 -16.51 6.75 -11.87
CA LEU A 36 -16.14 6.56 -10.47
C LEU A 36 -16.96 5.47 -9.78
N GLU A 37 -18.21 5.28 -10.20
CA GLU A 37 -19.15 4.30 -9.65
C GLU A 37 -18.88 2.89 -10.18
N SER A 38 -18.30 2.76 -11.38
CA SER A 38 -18.02 1.46 -12.00
C SER A 38 -16.63 0.91 -11.69
N ILE A 39 -15.74 1.72 -11.05
CA ILE A 39 -14.41 1.28 -10.66
C ILE A 39 -14.50 0.01 -9.80
N PRO A 40 -13.87 -1.12 -10.21
CA PRO A 40 -13.85 -2.32 -9.41
C PRO A 40 -12.98 -2.12 -8.16
N SER A 41 -13.63 -1.92 -7.01
CA SER A 41 -12.97 -1.61 -5.73
C SER A 41 -12.96 -2.78 -4.75
N HIS A 42 -13.26 -3.99 -5.19
CA HIS A 42 -13.29 -5.16 -4.31
C HIS A 42 -11.88 -5.55 -3.86
N THR A 43 -11.64 -5.47 -2.57
CA THR A 43 -10.41 -5.94 -1.93
C THR A 43 -10.73 -6.98 -0.84
N PRO A 44 -9.85 -7.96 -0.55
CA PRO A 44 -8.59 -8.23 -1.23
C PRO A 44 -8.78 -8.87 -2.61
N TYR A 45 -7.90 -8.55 -3.55
CA TYR A 45 -7.78 -9.26 -4.83
C TYR A 45 -6.37 -9.86 -5.03
N LEU A 46 -5.43 -9.55 -4.13
CA LEU A 46 -4.16 -10.26 -3.95
C LEU A 46 -4.16 -10.93 -2.58
N PHE A 47 -3.47 -12.05 -2.49
CA PHE A 47 -3.38 -12.84 -1.26
C PHE A 47 -1.92 -13.09 -0.94
N ALA A 48 -1.51 -12.73 0.28
CA ALA A 48 -0.18 -13.05 0.76
C ALA A 48 -0.05 -14.57 1.00
N ASP A 49 1.13 -15.12 0.69
CA ASP A 49 1.42 -16.52 0.96
C ASP A 49 1.30 -16.82 2.47
N PRO A 50 0.50 -17.82 2.89
CA PRO A 50 0.29 -18.13 4.30
C PRO A 50 1.56 -18.54 5.05
N PHE A 51 2.49 -19.26 4.38
CA PHE A 51 3.74 -19.69 5.01
C PHE A 51 4.68 -18.50 5.24
N LEU A 52 4.80 -17.61 4.25
CA LEU A 52 5.56 -16.37 4.40
C LEU A 52 4.92 -15.48 5.48
N THR A 53 3.61 -15.32 5.47
CA THR A 53 2.88 -14.55 6.48
C THR A 53 3.14 -15.10 7.88
N HIS A 54 3.08 -16.42 8.07
CA HIS A 54 3.35 -17.05 9.35
C HIS A 54 4.81 -16.87 9.80
N SER A 55 5.76 -16.85 8.87
CA SER A 55 7.19 -16.67 9.18
C SER A 55 7.48 -15.33 9.88
N TRP A 56 6.69 -14.30 9.62
CA TRP A 56 6.83 -12.98 10.22
C TRP A 56 6.33 -12.91 11.67
N VAL A 57 5.40 -13.79 12.08
CA VAL A 57 4.71 -13.72 13.37
C VAL A 57 5.67 -13.63 14.56
N LYS A 58 6.78 -14.40 14.55
CA LYS A 58 7.76 -14.42 15.64
C LYS A 58 8.63 -13.17 15.73
N ARG A 59 8.64 -12.35 14.69
CA ARG A 59 9.50 -11.15 14.56
C ARG A 59 8.75 -9.87 14.91
N LEU A 60 7.44 -9.94 15.12
CA LEU A 60 6.58 -8.79 15.33
C LEU A 60 6.11 -8.70 16.78
N ASN A 61 5.95 -7.49 17.27
CA ASN A 61 5.42 -7.23 18.61
C ASN A 61 3.87 -7.25 18.60
N TRP A 62 3.28 -8.34 19.03
CA TRP A 62 1.84 -8.54 19.11
C TRP A 62 1.15 -7.84 20.29
N LYS A 63 1.92 -7.17 21.16
CA LYS A 63 1.40 -6.42 22.31
C LYS A 63 1.16 -4.95 22.02
N SER A 64 1.53 -4.47 20.83
CA SER A 64 1.39 -3.09 20.37
C SER A 64 0.62 -3.02 19.06
N PHE A 65 0.14 -1.82 18.70
CA PHE A 65 -0.40 -1.52 17.38
C PHE A 65 0.75 -1.49 16.38
N ARG A 66 0.70 -2.32 15.33
CA ARG A 66 1.77 -2.52 14.37
C ARG A 66 1.54 -1.68 13.14
N VAL A 67 2.43 -0.76 12.88
CA VAL A 67 2.37 0.11 11.71
C VAL A 67 3.54 -0.17 10.79
N GLY A 68 3.24 -0.54 9.56
CA GLY A 68 4.22 -0.59 8.48
C GLY A 68 4.39 0.81 7.87
N ILE A 69 5.63 1.25 7.68
CA ILE A 69 5.90 2.58 7.13
C ILE A 69 6.77 2.51 5.88
N PHE A 70 6.40 3.32 4.85
CA PHE A 70 7.16 3.49 3.61
C PHE A 70 7.15 4.98 3.23
N TRP A 71 8.29 5.68 3.36
CA TRP A 71 8.36 7.15 3.36
C TRP A 71 9.17 7.76 2.22
N SER A 72 9.90 6.96 1.46
CA SER A 72 10.78 7.48 0.41
C SER A 72 10.85 6.54 -0.79
N ARG A 73 11.18 7.12 -1.94
CA ARG A 73 11.51 6.41 -3.18
C ARG A 73 12.77 7.02 -3.77
N GLU A 74 13.67 6.19 -4.25
CA GLU A 74 14.93 6.65 -4.85
C GLU A 74 14.73 7.44 -6.16
N ASP A 75 13.67 7.09 -6.90
CA ASP A 75 13.32 7.69 -8.20
C ASP A 75 12.44 8.96 -8.09
N GLU A 76 11.89 9.27 -6.91
CA GLU A 76 11.00 10.42 -6.69
C GLU A 76 11.31 11.17 -5.40
N GLN A 77 12.42 11.91 -5.38
CA GLN A 77 12.80 12.67 -4.19
C GLN A 77 11.77 13.71 -3.74
N GLN A 78 11.05 14.35 -4.68
CA GLN A 78 10.03 15.37 -4.34
C GLN A 78 8.79 14.76 -3.65
N ALA A 79 8.50 13.51 -3.91
CA ALA A 79 7.42 12.78 -3.24
C ALA A 79 7.88 12.07 -1.96
N SER A 80 9.17 12.12 -1.64
CA SER A 80 9.76 11.47 -0.47
C SER A 80 9.73 12.39 0.75
N ILE A 81 9.53 11.79 1.92
CA ILE A 81 9.53 12.47 3.21
C ILE A 81 10.96 12.39 3.78
N LEU A 82 11.46 13.52 4.29
CA LEU A 82 12.76 13.53 4.96
C LEU A 82 12.71 12.69 6.24
N PRO A 83 13.72 11.85 6.51
CA PRO A 83 13.72 10.98 7.69
C PRO A 83 13.56 11.73 9.01
N GLY A 84 14.17 12.94 9.13
CA GLY A 84 14.05 13.78 10.32
C GLY A 84 12.61 14.22 10.63
N SER A 85 11.77 14.44 9.60
CA SER A 85 10.37 14.81 9.81
C SER A 85 9.52 13.65 10.36
N LEU A 86 9.98 12.39 10.21
CA LEU A 86 9.26 11.22 10.72
C LEU A 86 9.27 11.13 12.25
N GLU A 87 10.22 11.76 12.94
CA GLU A 87 10.38 11.64 14.39
C GLU A 87 9.09 11.97 15.15
N GLN A 88 8.37 13.02 14.74
CA GLN A 88 7.09 13.41 15.35
C GLN A 88 6.01 12.31 15.26
N LEU A 89 6.09 11.45 14.26
CA LEU A 89 5.14 10.37 14.03
C LEU A 89 5.58 9.09 14.76
N VAL A 90 6.84 8.68 14.57
CA VAL A 90 7.34 7.38 15.03
C VAL A 90 7.62 7.34 16.53
N SER A 91 7.63 8.50 17.20
CA SER A 91 7.73 8.62 18.65
C SER A 91 6.41 8.42 19.39
N LEU A 92 5.30 8.23 18.69
CA LEU A 92 3.99 8.02 19.32
C LEU A 92 3.97 6.72 20.16
N PRO A 93 3.49 6.81 21.42
CA PRO A 93 3.51 5.65 22.32
C PRO A 93 2.49 4.58 21.91
N GLY A 94 2.79 3.33 22.26
CA GLY A 94 1.88 2.19 22.03
C GLY A 94 1.90 1.64 20.61
N ILE A 95 2.74 2.17 19.75
CA ILE A 95 2.91 1.74 18.36
C ILE A 95 4.27 1.09 18.19
N SER A 96 4.31 -0.03 17.46
CA SER A 96 5.54 -0.61 16.94
C SER A 96 5.63 -0.34 15.44
N TRP A 97 6.69 0.34 15.05
CA TRP A 97 6.93 0.76 13.68
C TRP A 97 7.84 -0.23 12.95
N TYR A 98 7.49 -0.57 11.73
CA TYR A 98 8.21 -1.52 10.89
C TYR A 98 8.47 -0.91 9.52
N SER A 99 9.73 -0.91 9.10
CA SER A 99 10.08 -0.49 7.74
C SER A 99 9.58 -1.49 6.71
N LEU A 100 8.91 -1.00 5.68
CA LEU A 100 8.53 -1.79 4.50
C LEU A 100 9.50 -1.58 3.34
N HIS A 101 10.60 -0.88 3.57
CA HIS A 101 11.67 -0.69 2.61
C HIS A 101 12.53 -1.93 2.48
N SER A 102 12.96 -2.22 1.26
CA SER A 102 14.00 -3.20 0.94
C SER A 102 15.34 -2.54 0.61
N GLU A 103 15.34 -1.22 0.42
CA GLU A 103 16.48 -0.43 0.00
C GLU A 103 17.41 -0.09 1.18
N LYS A 104 18.72 -0.10 0.90
CA LYS A 104 19.75 0.18 1.90
C LYS A 104 19.71 1.61 2.42
N THR A 105 19.33 2.55 1.57
CA THR A 105 19.18 3.97 1.91
C THR A 105 18.20 4.22 3.07
N ALA A 106 17.15 3.42 3.15
CA ALA A 106 16.19 3.49 4.25
C ALA A 106 16.78 2.98 5.58
N VAL A 107 17.62 1.94 5.53
CA VAL A 107 18.34 1.44 6.72
C VAL A 107 19.28 2.52 7.25
N GLU A 108 20.08 3.11 6.38
CA GLU A 108 20.98 4.21 6.74
C GLU A 108 20.24 5.41 7.34
N ALA A 109 19.05 5.72 6.82
CA ALA A 109 18.21 6.77 7.39
C ALA A 109 17.71 6.44 8.81
N ILE A 110 17.26 5.19 9.06
CA ILE A 110 16.84 4.74 10.38
C ILE A 110 17.98 4.89 11.40
N GLU A 111 19.19 4.46 11.01
CA GLU A 111 20.38 4.51 11.88
C GLU A 111 20.83 5.95 12.13
N ASN A 112 20.99 6.76 11.07
CA ASN A 112 21.49 8.13 11.16
C ASN A 112 20.60 9.06 11.98
N TYR A 113 19.29 8.86 11.93
CA TYR A 113 18.30 9.64 12.70
C TYR A 113 17.83 8.94 13.96
N SER A 114 18.39 7.77 14.28
CA SER A 114 18.01 6.97 15.47
C SER A 114 16.50 6.77 15.60
N LEU A 115 15.82 6.54 14.46
CA LEU A 115 14.36 6.39 14.44
C LEU A 115 13.95 5.06 15.10
N PRO A 116 12.92 5.04 15.96
CA PRO A 116 12.43 3.82 16.63
C PRO A 116 11.61 2.95 15.65
N ILE A 117 12.18 2.66 14.48
CA ILE A 117 11.59 1.82 13.43
C ILE A 117 12.38 0.53 13.35
N VAL A 118 11.68 -0.59 13.41
CA VAL A 118 12.31 -1.91 13.22
C VAL A 118 12.62 -2.11 11.76
N ASP A 119 13.91 -2.23 11.44
CA ASP A 119 14.34 -2.58 10.10
C ASP A 119 14.19 -4.10 9.84
N LEU A 120 13.54 -4.43 8.72
CA LEU A 120 13.33 -5.80 8.27
C LEU A 120 13.81 -6.00 6.83
N SER A 121 14.49 -5.02 6.24
CA SER A 121 14.92 -4.96 4.83
C SER A 121 15.70 -6.19 4.38
N ALA A 122 16.61 -6.69 5.22
CA ALA A 122 17.41 -7.89 4.93
C ALA A 122 16.58 -9.16 4.64
N SER A 123 15.28 -9.13 4.97
CA SER A 123 14.36 -10.26 4.77
C SER A 123 13.27 -9.96 3.74
N LEU A 124 13.24 -8.76 3.17
CA LEU A 124 12.31 -8.34 2.12
C LEU A 124 12.97 -8.49 0.75
N ARG A 125 12.89 -9.67 0.17
CA ARG A 125 13.54 -10.01 -1.10
C ARG A 125 12.74 -9.61 -2.32
N ASP A 126 11.41 -9.63 -2.18
CA ASP A 126 10.47 -9.38 -3.27
C ASP A 126 9.10 -8.91 -2.75
N TYR A 127 8.17 -8.67 -3.67
CA TYR A 127 6.81 -8.26 -3.35
C TYR A 127 6.00 -9.33 -2.59
N ALA A 128 6.37 -10.61 -2.66
CA ALA A 128 5.68 -11.65 -1.89
C ALA A 128 6.04 -11.53 -0.40
N ASP A 129 7.32 -11.29 -0.08
CA ASP A 129 7.77 -11.00 1.29
C ASP A 129 7.11 -9.70 1.81
N GLN A 130 7.04 -8.64 0.99
CA GLN A 130 6.38 -7.38 1.37
C GLN A 130 4.87 -7.56 1.60
N ALA A 131 4.17 -8.33 0.75
CA ALA A 131 2.77 -8.65 0.95
C ALA A 131 2.53 -9.42 2.24
N ALA A 132 3.39 -10.41 2.52
CA ALA A 132 3.34 -11.22 3.73
C ALA A 132 3.60 -10.40 5.00
N LEU A 133 4.55 -9.47 4.96
CA LEU A 133 4.80 -8.54 6.07
C LEU A 133 3.61 -7.58 6.23
N ALA A 134 3.14 -6.96 5.15
CA ALA A 134 1.98 -6.06 5.16
C ALA A 134 0.73 -6.74 5.74
N ALA A 135 0.48 -8.02 5.40
CA ALA A 135 -0.64 -8.78 5.93
C ALA A 135 -0.65 -8.92 7.46
N ASN A 136 0.51 -8.76 8.11
CA ASN A 136 0.67 -8.80 9.56
C ASN A 136 0.56 -7.41 10.23
N MET A 137 0.45 -6.32 9.46
CA MET A 137 0.33 -4.97 10.00
C MET A 137 -1.13 -4.62 10.33
N ASP A 138 -1.34 -3.80 11.33
CA ASP A 138 -2.66 -3.26 11.67
C ASP A 138 -2.99 -2.06 10.78
N LEU A 139 -1.98 -1.31 10.39
CA LEU A 139 -2.06 -0.17 9.47
C LEU A 139 -0.78 -0.07 8.65
N ILE A 140 -0.89 0.36 7.41
CA ILE A 140 0.26 0.78 6.61
C ILE A 140 0.16 2.29 6.36
N ILE A 141 1.25 3.01 6.57
CA ILE A 141 1.40 4.42 6.22
C ILE A 141 2.48 4.51 5.14
N ALA A 142 2.11 4.97 3.98
CA ALA A 142 3.03 4.99 2.84
C ALA A 142 2.80 6.20 1.93
N ILE A 143 3.86 6.70 1.32
CA ILE A 143 3.72 7.61 0.17
C ILE A 143 3.10 6.86 -1.01
N ASP A 144 2.71 7.59 -2.08
CA ASP A 144 2.27 6.96 -3.35
C ASP A 144 3.39 6.06 -3.89
N SER A 145 3.18 4.76 -3.79
CA SER A 145 4.22 3.74 -4.05
C SER A 145 3.61 2.38 -4.37
N PRO A 146 4.36 1.49 -5.02
CA PRO A 146 3.94 0.10 -5.22
C PRO A 146 3.56 -0.62 -3.91
N VAL A 147 4.23 -0.28 -2.79
CA VAL A 147 3.95 -0.84 -1.47
C VAL A 147 2.57 -0.45 -0.96
N ALA A 148 2.16 0.81 -1.14
CA ALA A 148 0.81 1.28 -0.79
C ALA A 148 -0.27 0.51 -1.55
N HIS A 149 -0.08 0.34 -2.87
CA HIS A 149 -0.99 -0.42 -3.71
C HIS A 149 -1.04 -1.90 -3.33
N LEU A 150 0.12 -2.53 -3.09
CA LEU A 150 0.22 -3.93 -2.67
C LEU A 150 -0.52 -4.16 -1.34
N ALA A 151 -0.28 -3.32 -0.35
CA ALA A 151 -0.92 -3.41 0.95
C ALA A 151 -2.45 -3.27 0.86
N ALA A 152 -2.95 -2.32 0.06
CA ALA A 152 -4.38 -2.17 -0.18
C ALA A 152 -4.97 -3.34 -0.96
N ALA A 153 -4.25 -3.89 -1.95
CA ALA A 153 -4.66 -5.04 -2.74
C ALA A 153 -4.80 -6.33 -1.89
N VAL A 154 -3.98 -6.48 -0.85
CA VAL A 154 -4.14 -7.58 0.14
C VAL A 154 -5.15 -7.24 1.25
N GLY A 155 -5.89 -6.13 1.10
CA GLY A 155 -7.02 -5.78 1.98
C GLY A 155 -6.62 -5.15 3.31
N ARG A 156 -5.40 -4.62 3.44
CA ARG A 156 -4.99 -3.95 4.69
C ARG A 156 -5.44 -2.49 4.71
N PRO A 157 -5.69 -1.91 5.90
CA PRO A 157 -5.86 -0.48 6.04
C PRO A 157 -4.59 0.24 5.60
N VAL A 158 -4.72 1.24 4.72
CA VAL A 158 -3.59 2.03 4.21
C VAL A 158 -3.91 3.51 4.33
N TRP A 159 -2.98 4.26 4.90
CA TRP A 159 -2.97 5.72 4.86
C TRP A 159 -1.92 6.17 3.86
N THR A 160 -2.37 6.69 2.73
CA THR A 160 -1.47 7.12 1.66
C THR A 160 -1.20 8.60 1.78
N LEU A 161 0.10 8.94 1.89
CA LEU A 161 0.58 10.30 1.98
C LEU A 161 0.87 10.82 0.57
N LEU A 162 0.24 11.91 0.19
CA LEU A 162 0.26 12.40 -1.18
C LEU A 162 0.91 13.79 -1.25
N PRO A 163 1.77 14.04 -2.24
CA PRO A 163 2.24 15.39 -2.52
C PRO A 163 1.06 16.29 -2.95
N PHE A 164 1.30 17.59 -2.99
CA PHE A 164 0.30 18.56 -3.44
C PHE A 164 -0.18 18.25 -4.85
N ASP A 165 0.75 18.01 -5.76
CA ASP A 165 0.48 17.61 -7.15
C ASP A 165 0.60 16.09 -7.31
N ALA A 166 -0.35 15.37 -6.73
CA ALA A 166 -0.39 13.92 -6.79
C ALA A 166 -0.95 13.42 -8.12
N ASN A 167 -0.63 12.18 -8.47
CA ASN A 167 -1.11 11.50 -9.67
C ASN A 167 -2.65 11.55 -9.79
N TRP A 168 -3.16 11.64 -11.02
CA TRP A 168 -4.59 11.73 -11.34
C TRP A 168 -5.46 10.65 -10.69
N ARG A 169 -4.91 9.44 -10.47
CA ARG A 169 -5.64 8.31 -9.86
C ARG A 169 -6.16 8.60 -8.46
N TRP A 170 -5.53 9.54 -7.76
CA TRP A 170 -5.92 9.95 -6.41
C TRP A 170 -6.99 11.04 -6.42
N LEU A 171 -7.38 11.52 -7.59
CA LEU A 171 -8.35 12.59 -7.79
C LEU A 171 -8.04 13.85 -6.94
N HIS A 172 -8.93 14.84 -6.96
CA HIS A 172 -8.78 16.06 -6.17
C HIS A 172 -9.77 16.09 -5.01
N ARG A 173 -9.40 16.75 -3.91
CA ARG A 173 -10.28 17.07 -2.77
C ARG A 173 -11.00 15.86 -2.16
N ARG A 174 -10.30 14.71 -2.08
CA ARG A 174 -10.80 13.48 -1.43
C ARG A 174 -9.83 13.01 -0.36
N GLU A 175 -10.39 12.40 0.69
CA GLU A 175 -9.66 11.67 1.72
C GLU A 175 -9.82 10.15 1.59
N ASP A 176 -10.70 9.69 0.70
CA ASP A 176 -10.93 8.28 0.36
C ASP A 176 -10.39 7.95 -1.02
N SER A 177 -10.27 6.66 -1.34
CA SER A 177 -9.87 6.18 -2.65
C SER A 177 -10.99 5.38 -3.32
N PRO A 178 -11.34 5.69 -4.59
CA PRO A 178 -12.30 4.87 -5.31
C PRO A 178 -11.75 3.49 -5.68
N TRP A 179 -10.42 3.31 -5.65
CA TRP A 179 -9.75 2.05 -5.99
C TRP A 179 -9.67 1.08 -4.81
N TYR A 180 -9.55 1.62 -3.57
CA TYR A 180 -9.30 0.83 -2.37
C TYR A 180 -10.16 1.32 -1.21
N PRO A 181 -11.23 0.59 -0.83
CA PRO A 181 -12.14 1.01 0.25
C PRO A 181 -11.49 1.14 1.61
N THR A 182 -10.35 0.49 1.82
CA THR A 182 -9.58 0.52 3.08
C THR A 182 -8.51 1.61 3.12
N MET A 183 -8.44 2.46 2.08
CA MET A 183 -7.42 3.50 1.96
C MET A 183 -7.95 4.86 2.36
N ARG A 184 -7.15 5.59 3.16
CA ARG A 184 -7.34 7.00 3.46
C ARG A 184 -6.19 7.82 2.90
N LEU A 185 -6.51 8.99 2.32
CA LEU A 185 -5.56 9.87 1.66
C LEU A 185 -5.25 11.09 2.53
N PHE A 186 -3.97 11.36 2.72
CA PHE A 186 -3.45 12.55 3.38
C PHE A 186 -2.63 13.36 2.39
N ARG A 187 -3.24 14.36 1.77
CA ARG A 187 -2.60 15.19 0.74
C ARG A 187 -1.99 16.43 1.37
N GLN A 188 -0.83 16.86 0.86
CA GLN A 188 -0.26 18.17 1.17
C GLN A 188 -1.22 19.31 0.80
N HIS A 189 -1.37 20.29 1.67
CA HIS A 189 -2.12 21.51 1.40
C HIS A 189 -1.27 22.55 0.66
N GLN A 190 0.05 22.48 0.83
CA GLN A 190 1.03 23.32 0.13
C GLN A 190 2.17 22.43 -0.37
N PRO A 191 2.77 22.75 -1.54
CA PRO A 191 3.89 21.97 -2.07
C PRO A 191 5.05 21.87 -1.08
N GLY A 192 5.50 20.64 -0.82
CA GLY A 192 6.63 20.33 0.03
C GLY A 192 6.35 20.32 1.55
N ASP A 193 5.14 20.69 1.99
CA ASP A 193 4.78 20.72 3.41
C ASP A 193 4.39 19.32 3.93
N TRP A 194 5.39 18.47 4.11
CA TRP A 194 5.21 17.15 4.69
C TRP A 194 4.98 17.19 6.21
N ASP A 195 5.48 18.20 6.90
CA ASP A 195 5.32 18.31 8.36
C ASP A 195 3.85 18.49 8.74
N GLU A 196 3.10 19.27 7.96
CA GLU A 196 1.66 19.43 8.13
C GLU A 196 0.91 18.10 7.91
N VAL A 197 1.28 17.35 6.87
CA VAL A 197 0.70 16.02 6.60
C VAL A 197 0.96 15.07 7.75
N LEU A 198 2.21 14.97 8.21
CA LEU A 198 2.61 14.07 9.30
C LEU A 198 1.93 14.46 10.62
N ARG A 199 1.74 15.74 10.89
CA ARG A 199 0.97 16.22 12.05
C ARG A 199 -0.48 15.71 12.00
N ARG A 200 -1.19 15.83 10.86
CA ARG A 200 -2.56 15.28 10.70
C ARG A 200 -2.59 13.76 10.85
N VAL A 201 -1.59 13.07 10.35
CA VAL A 201 -1.45 11.61 10.53
C VAL A 201 -1.28 11.27 12.00
N ALA A 202 -0.40 11.98 12.73
CA ALA A 202 -0.18 11.77 14.16
C ALA A 202 -1.45 12.04 14.98
N GLU A 203 -2.18 13.11 14.69
CA GLU A 203 -3.48 13.41 15.32
C GLU A 203 -4.51 12.31 15.08
N ALA A 204 -4.57 11.78 13.83
CA ALA A 204 -5.47 10.69 13.49
C ALA A 204 -5.09 9.36 14.17
N LEU A 205 -3.79 9.11 14.41
CA LEU A 205 -3.29 7.95 15.15
C LEU A 205 -3.54 8.06 16.66
N GLY A 206 -3.52 9.26 17.22
CA GLY A 206 -3.58 9.48 18.66
C GLY A 206 -4.71 8.71 19.39
N PRO A 207 -5.94 8.64 18.88
CA PRO A 207 -7.01 7.84 19.48
C PRO A 207 -6.79 6.33 19.31
N GLN A 208 -6.05 5.90 18.29
CA GLN A 208 -5.83 4.50 17.95
C GLN A 208 -4.64 3.88 18.69
N SER A 209 -3.72 4.71 19.18
CA SER A 209 -2.58 4.28 20.00
C SER A 209 -2.96 3.83 21.42
N ARG A 210 -4.22 4.04 21.83
CA ARG A 210 -4.78 3.39 23.02
C ARG A 210 -4.94 1.89 22.71
N PRO A 211 -4.73 0.97 23.70
CA PRO A 211 -4.75 -0.47 23.46
C PRO A 211 -6.00 -0.86 22.69
N PHE A 212 -5.82 -1.19 21.43
CA PHE A 212 -6.88 -1.47 20.46
C PHE A 212 -7.52 -2.82 20.84
N ARG A 213 -8.52 -2.80 21.74
CA ARG A 213 -9.47 -3.88 21.86
C ARG A 213 -10.47 -3.70 20.73
N GLN A 214 -10.43 -4.60 19.74
CA GLN A 214 -11.39 -4.80 18.66
C GLN A 214 -11.08 -4.13 17.31
N PHE A 215 -9.98 -4.52 16.66
CA PHE A 215 -10.10 -4.88 15.27
C PHE A 215 -10.36 -6.39 15.23
N GLN A 216 -11.59 -6.80 15.07
CA GLN A 216 -11.85 -8.18 14.68
C GLN A 216 -11.21 -8.36 13.30
N PRO A 217 -10.33 -9.38 13.10
CA PRO A 217 -9.94 -9.75 11.77
C PRO A 217 -11.24 -9.94 11.00
N LEU A 218 -11.31 -9.36 9.80
CA LEU A 218 -12.40 -9.65 8.88
C LEU A 218 -12.50 -11.18 8.79
N GLN A 219 -13.45 -11.78 9.52
CA GLN A 219 -13.81 -13.18 9.40
C GLN A 219 -14.57 -13.36 8.07
N GLY A 220 -13.85 -13.13 6.97
CA GLY A 220 -14.21 -13.69 5.69
C GLY A 220 -13.67 -15.10 5.67
N LYS A 221 -14.52 -16.10 5.93
CA LYS A 221 -14.22 -17.46 5.49
C LYS A 221 -13.76 -17.38 4.04
N PRO A 222 -12.69 -18.11 3.65
CA PRO A 222 -12.37 -18.27 2.25
C PRO A 222 -13.65 -18.76 1.57
N ARG A 223 -14.32 -17.92 0.82
CA ARG A 223 -15.37 -18.39 -0.05
C ARG A 223 -14.69 -19.28 -1.06
N GLU A 224 -15.13 -20.52 -1.11
CA GLU A 224 -14.83 -21.51 -2.11
C GLU A 224 -15.11 -20.95 -3.52
N PHE A 225 -14.10 -20.29 -4.09
CA PHE A 225 -14.19 -19.72 -5.44
C PHE A 225 -13.68 -20.68 -6.52
N PHE A 226 -13.46 -21.95 -6.18
CA PHE A 226 -12.94 -22.96 -7.10
C PHE A 226 -13.83 -24.22 -7.26
N ALA A 227 -15.12 -24.12 -7.05
CA ALA A 227 -16.00 -25.28 -7.21
C ALA A 227 -17.22 -25.01 -8.10
N GLU A 228 -17.05 -24.34 -9.24
CA GLU A 228 -18.06 -24.39 -10.30
C GLU A 228 -17.45 -23.98 -11.64
N ARG A 229 -16.69 -24.90 -12.25
CA ARG A 229 -16.54 -25.09 -13.70
C ARG A 229 -15.86 -26.44 -13.93
N ALA A 230 -16.62 -27.50 -13.79
CA ALA A 230 -16.41 -28.75 -14.48
C ALA A 230 -17.47 -28.86 -15.59
#